data_a031f39e23845960d7b94bdd350e8665
#
_entry.id   a031f39e23845960d7b94bdd350e8665
#
_cell.length_a   1.000
_cell.length_b   1.000
_cell.length_c   1.000
_cell.angle_alpha   90.00
_cell.angle_beta   90.00
_cell.angle_gamma   90.00
#
_symmetry.space_group_name_H-M   'P 1'
#
loop_
_entity.id
_entity.type
_entity.pdbx_description
1 polymer ?
#
loop_
_entity_poly.entity_id
_entity_poly.type
_entity_poly.pdbx_seq_one_letter_code
_entity_poly.pdbx_strand_id
1 'polypeptide(L)'
;MINRYAILVAVISLAGCDSPNNLPNQGSSLSASTDLSGHCDNRNPNGTALFGDVHVHTSYSFDAAANSLGTTPADANRYARGEAIPFFPLDKQGVPLGRVKIDRPLDFLAVTDHGEFLGERALCYTKGSPSYTSTFCNNYRANERQGMMMLGRVITTETPARITELCGADGALCRDFAASPWRDIQQAANSANTPCEFTSFVAYEYTGTPGTSNYHRNVIFRNAKVPSKPISYIDAPIDSKLWSALDTVCDIDRGCDYLTIPHNSNLANGRMAPYMQLGDSSDAKQAYARTRLKREPIMEIFQHKGGSECINGLSTVLGAPDELCNIEAVRRMGENKTYAIPSMIKGDLSIGYATEVTTECAVGTTGNNGMLGAGCVHPTDFQRSALLVGLKEERAIGMNPVKLGIIAATDTHSSTPGAVMESGWTGAVSGESTAAERLKPGLLTSGIDGNPGGLAGVWAKENTRDA
;
A
#
# COMPACT_ATOMS: atom_id res chain seq x y z
N MET A 1 19.77 -10.42 -72.69
CA MET A 1 21.21 -10.12 -72.64
C MET A 1 21.66 -10.22 -71.18
N ILE A 2 22.54 -11.14 -71.02
CA ILE A 2 23.09 -11.61 -69.74
C ILE A 2 24.10 -10.58 -69.21
N ASN A 3 24.09 -10.28 -67.95
CA ASN A 3 25.36 -9.96 -67.27
C ASN A 3 25.32 -10.40 -65.80
N ARG A 4 26.26 -11.33 -65.52
CA ARG A 4 26.62 -11.91 -64.24
C ARG A 4 27.55 -10.95 -63.53
N TYR A 5 27.40 -10.75 -62.24
CA TYR A 5 28.54 -10.38 -61.35
C TYR A 5 28.63 -11.35 -60.19
N ALA A 6 29.83 -11.81 -59.99
CA ALA A 6 30.24 -12.86 -59.11
C ALA A 6 30.26 -12.42 -57.66
N ILE A 7 29.84 -13.34 -56.78
CA ILE A 7 29.96 -13.21 -55.32
C ILE A 7 31.33 -13.77 -54.92
N LEU A 8 32.13 -12.94 -54.27
CA LEU A 8 33.40 -13.33 -53.63
C LEU A 8 33.05 -13.81 -52.23
N VAL A 9 33.26 -15.10 -51.98
CA VAL A 9 33.14 -15.71 -50.65
C VAL A 9 34.55 -15.62 -50.00
N ALA A 10 34.67 -14.84 -48.95
CA ALA A 10 35.84 -14.84 -48.07
C ALA A 10 35.63 -15.85 -46.94
N VAL A 11 36.38 -16.92 -46.98
CA VAL A 11 36.48 -17.90 -45.88
C VAL A 11 37.45 -17.31 -44.86
N ILE A 12 36.93 -17.01 -43.67
CA ILE A 12 37.74 -16.68 -42.50
C ILE A 12 37.79 -17.92 -41.60
N SER A 13 38.98 -18.43 -41.42
CA SER A 13 39.38 -19.57 -40.61
C SER A 13 39.08 -19.31 -39.13
N LEU A 14 38.36 -20.22 -38.49
CA LEU A 14 38.23 -20.30 -37.02
C LEU A 14 39.54 -20.79 -36.40
N ALA A 15 40.26 -19.90 -35.74
CA ALA A 15 41.25 -20.27 -34.79
C ALA A 15 40.58 -20.42 -33.43
N GLY A 16 40.68 -21.62 -32.86
CA GLY A 16 40.18 -21.89 -31.50
C GLY A 16 40.96 -21.09 -30.46
N CYS A 17 40.26 -20.50 -29.53
CA CYS A 17 40.82 -20.03 -28.27
C CYS A 17 40.26 -20.88 -27.14
N ASP A 18 41.13 -21.53 -26.43
CA ASP A 18 40.92 -22.29 -25.24
C ASP A 18 40.21 -21.45 -24.15
N SER A 19 39.24 -22.06 -23.49
CA SER A 19 38.63 -21.51 -22.27
C SER A 19 39.61 -21.55 -21.11
N PRO A 20 39.86 -20.43 -20.42
CA PRO A 20 40.32 -20.49 -19.06
C PRO A 20 39.10 -20.54 -18.14
N ASN A 21 38.76 -21.74 -17.67
CA ASN A 21 38.07 -21.92 -16.41
C ASN A 21 38.92 -21.34 -15.29
N ASN A 22 38.61 -20.15 -14.83
CA ASN A 22 38.88 -19.64 -13.48
C ASN A 22 38.37 -18.20 -13.38
N LEU A 23 37.03 -18.07 -13.24
CA LEU A 23 36.48 -16.91 -12.56
C LEU A 23 36.51 -17.23 -11.06
N PRO A 24 37.16 -16.41 -10.24
CA PRO A 24 37.04 -16.56 -8.80
C PRO A 24 35.60 -16.32 -8.44
N ASN A 25 35.05 -17.29 -7.72
CA ASN A 25 33.79 -17.23 -7.02
C ASN A 25 33.86 -16.10 -5.98
N GLN A 26 33.75 -14.85 -6.42
CA GLN A 26 33.44 -13.76 -5.53
C GLN A 26 31.93 -13.88 -5.20
N GLY A 27 31.65 -14.78 -4.26
CA GLY A 27 30.52 -14.60 -3.41
C GLY A 27 30.66 -13.22 -2.77
N SER A 28 30.09 -12.22 -3.41
CA SER A 28 29.71 -10.99 -2.73
C SER A 28 28.63 -11.40 -1.74
N SER A 29 29.05 -11.85 -0.56
CA SER A 29 28.29 -11.61 0.64
C SER A 29 27.96 -10.11 0.56
N LEU A 30 26.69 -9.78 0.29
CA LEU A 30 26.14 -8.49 0.68
C LEU A 30 26.37 -8.46 2.20
N SER A 31 27.51 -7.95 2.60
CA SER A 31 27.75 -7.57 3.97
C SER A 31 26.59 -6.64 4.29
N ALA A 32 25.73 -7.08 5.21
CA ALA A 32 24.83 -6.18 5.90
C ALA A 32 25.63 -4.89 6.10
N SER A 33 25.07 -3.77 5.63
CA SER A 33 25.70 -2.48 5.79
C SER A 33 26.12 -2.41 7.24
N THR A 34 27.41 -2.42 7.46
CA THR A 34 27.96 -2.21 8.78
C THR A 34 27.30 -0.98 9.34
N ASP A 35 26.74 -1.07 10.53
CA ASP A 35 26.33 0.08 11.31
C ASP A 35 27.39 1.14 11.15
N LEU A 36 27.05 2.20 10.43
CA LEU A 36 27.85 3.41 10.48
C LEU A 36 27.64 3.93 11.90
N SER A 37 28.53 3.56 12.81
CA SER A 37 28.54 4.04 14.19
C SER A 37 28.89 5.53 14.31
N GLY A 38 28.81 6.26 13.18
CA GLY A 38 29.03 7.68 13.06
C GLY A 38 27.73 8.44 12.85
N HIS A 39 27.55 9.53 13.57
CA HIS A 39 26.50 10.50 13.30
C HIS A 39 26.75 11.23 11.97
N CYS A 40 25.67 11.72 11.35
CA CYS A 40 25.79 12.57 10.17
C CYS A 40 26.45 13.91 10.48
N ASP A 41 27.26 14.43 9.56
CA ASP A 41 27.92 15.74 9.71
C ASP A 41 26.90 16.88 9.89
N ASN A 42 25.69 16.73 9.32
CA ASN A 42 24.59 17.68 9.41
C ASN A 42 23.64 17.38 10.57
N ARG A 43 24.03 16.56 11.54
CA ARG A 43 23.20 16.21 12.69
C ARG A 43 22.81 17.46 13.49
N ASN A 44 21.50 17.62 13.72
CA ASN A 44 20.95 18.69 14.51
C ASN A 44 20.37 18.14 15.83
N PRO A 45 20.97 18.45 16.98
CA PRO A 45 20.50 17.94 18.28
C PRO A 45 19.06 18.38 18.63
N ASN A 46 18.59 19.50 18.05
CA ASN A 46 17.24 20.00 18.24
C ASN A 46 16.24 19.41 17.24
N GLY A 47 16.70 18.56 16.33
CA GLY A 47 15.90 18.00 15.24
C GLY A 47 15.81 18.93 14.03
N THR A 48 15.58 18.30 12.87
CA THR A 48 15.30 18.92 11.58
C THR A 48 13.98 18.35 11.07
N ALA A 49 13.13 19.17 10.48
CA ALA A 49 11.93 18.71 9.82
C ALA A 49 12.31 17.98 8.53
N LEU A 50 11.97 16.72 8.45
CA LEU A 50 12.14 15.87 7.26
C LEU A 50 10.75 15.54 6.69
N PHE A 51 10.63 15.52 5.37
CA PHE A 51 9.37 15.27 4.68
C PHE A 51 9.49 14.05 3.77
N GLY A 52 8.49 13.19 3.82
CA GLY A 52 8.46 11.98 3.04
C GLY A 52 7.06 11.47 2.77
N ASP A 53 7.00 10.34 2.08
CA ASP A 53 5.77 9.63 1.78
C ASP A 53 5.89 8.18 2.26
N VAL A 54 4.90 7.71 2.98
CA VAL A 54 4.92 6.36 3.57
C VAL A 54 3.72 5.51 3.13
N HIS A 55 3.09 5.92 2.02
CA HIS A 55 1.98 5.19 1.43
C HIS A 55 2.03 5.32 -0.10
N VAL A 56 2.63 4.33 -0.76
CA VAL A 56 2.98 4.39 -2.18
C VAL A 56 2.88 3.00 -2.80
N HIS A 57 2.19 2.91 -3.96
CA HIS A 57 2.03 1.69 -4.75
C HIS A 57 2.77 1.75 -6.07
N THR A 58 3.25 0.58 -6.48
CA THR A 58 3.96 0.36 -7.73
C THR A 58 3.30 -0.77 -8.52
N SER A 59 3.94 -1.22 -9.61
CA SER A 59 3.47 -2.40 -10.36
C SER A 59 3.46 -3.70 -9.54
N TYR A 60 3.99 -3.69 -8.32
CA TYR A 60 3.94 -4.83 -7.40
C TYR A 60 2.59 -4.93 -6.69
N SER A 61 1.85 -3.83 -6.56
CA SER A 61 0.44 -3.84 -6.12
C SER A 61 -0.48 -4.37 -7.21
N PHE A 62 -1.39 -5.26 -6.84
CA PHE A 62 -2.25 -5.97 -7.81
C PHE A 62 -3.23 -5.04 -8.53
N ASP A 63 -3.65 -3.97 -7.90
CA ASP A 63 -4.57 -2.96 -8.42
C ASP A 63 -3.86 -1.88 -9.25
N ALA A 64 -2.69 -1.40 -8.83
CA ALA A 64 -1.87 -0.49 -9.63
C ALA A 64 -1.42 -1.15 -10.95
N ALA A 65 -0.99 -2.41 -10.91
CA ALA A 65 -0.67 -3.19 -12.10
C ALA A 65 -1.88 -3.38 -13.02
N ALA A 66 -3.07 -3.65 -12.47
CA ALA A 66 -4.30 -3.79 -13.24
C ALA A 66 -4.69 -2.50 -13.99
N ASN A 67 -4.13 -1.36 -13.58
CA ASN A 67 -4.22 -0.08 -14.29
C ASN A 67 -3.02 0.18 -15.22
N SER A 68 -2.32 -0.88 -15.62
CA SER A 68 -1.19 -0.86 -16.56
C SER A 68 0.04 -0.09 -16.05
N LEU A 69 0.19 0.05 -14.73
CA LEU A 69 1.40 0.63 -14.15
C LEU A 69 2.56 -0.37 -14.30
N GLY A 70 3.65 0.08 -14.97
CA GLY A 70 4.85 -0.74 -15.18
C GLY A 70 6.04 -0.37 -14.31
N THR A 71 5.96 0.75 -13.58
CA THR A 71 7.04 1.23 -12.72
C THR A 71 7.17 0.41 -11.43
N THR A 72 8.41 0.19 -11.01
CA THR A 72 8.78 -0.73 -9.93
C THR A 72 9.04 0.01 -8.60
N PRO A 73 9.20 -0.70 -7.47
CA PRO A 73 9.64 -0.09 -6.21
C PRO A 73 10.97 0.68 -6.33
N ALA A 74 11.87 0.25 -7.20
CA ALA A 74 13.10 0.99 -7.48
C ALA A 74 12.82 2.30 -8.23
N ASP A 75 11.85 2.32 -9.14
CA ASP A 75 11.44 3.54 -9.84
C ASP A 75 10.83 4.56 -8.88
N ALA A 76 9.96 4.13 -7.96
CA ALA A 76 9.40 5.01 -6.94
C ALA A 76 10.48 5.64 -6.05
N ASN A 77 11.49 4.86 -5.66
CA ASN A 77 12.65 5.39 -4.93
C ASN A 77 13.45 6.41 -5.75
N ARG A 78 13.67 6.16 -7.04
CA ARG A 78 14.35 7.12 -7.94
C ARG A 78 13.54 8.41 -8.09
N TYR A 79 12.21 8.29 -8.25
CA TYR A 79 11.33 9.45 -8.33
C TYR A 79 11.41 10.29 -7.05
N ALA A 80 11.30 9.68 -5.86
CA ALA A 80 11.40 10.36 -4.58
C ALA A 80 12.72 11.14 -4.42
N ARG A 81 13.81 10.61 -4.98
CA ARG A 81 15.14 11.26 -4.99
C ARG A 81 15.30 12.34 -6.07
N GLY A 82 14.25 12.62 -6.84
CA GLY A 82 14.25 13.66 -7.88
C GLY A 82 14.73 13.20 -9.25
N GLU A 83 14.73 11.90 -9.53
CA GLU A 83 15.01 11.40 -10.88
C GLU A 83 13.72 11.31 -11.69
N ALA A 84 13.83 11.48 -13.01
CA ALA A 84 12.70 11.26 -13.91
C ALA A 84 12.49 9.76 -14.16
N ILE A 85 11.25 9.30 -14.01
CA ILE A 85 10.86 7.91 -14.28
C ILE A 85 9.95 7.82 -15.52
N PRO A 86 9.84 6.65 -16.19
CA PRO A 86 8.86 6.41 -17.23
C PRO A 86 7.43 6.65 -16.73
N PHE A 87 6.57 7.25 -17.55
CA PHE A 87 5.20 7.58 -17.17
C PHE A 87 4.23 7.55 -18.35
N PHE A 88 2.95 7.54 -18.05
CA PHE A 88 1.88 7.62 -19.05
C PHE A 88 2.00 8.84 -19.99
N PRO A 89 1.39 8.79 -21.20
CA PRO A 89 0.61 7.68 -21.75
C PRO A 89 1.47 6.51 -22.20
N LEU A 90 0.82 5.36 -22.45
CA LEU A 90 1.47 4.20 -23.04
C LEU A 90 1.24 4.16 -24.56
N ASP A 91 2.17 3.57 -25.30
CA ASP A 91 1.96 3.21 -26.69
C ASP A 91 1.11 1.93 -26.82
N LYS A 92 0.86 1.48 -28.06
CA LYS A 92 0.08 0.26 -28.35
C LYS A 92 0.73 -1.03 -27.82
N GLN A 93 2.00 -1.00 -27.51
CA GLN A 93 2.79 -2.09 -26.94
C GLN A 93 2.88 -2.03 -25.42
N GLY A 94 2.28 -1.00 -24.78
CA GLY A 94 2.34 -0.78 -23.35
C GLY A 94 3.63 -0.09 -22.87
N VAL A 95 4.40 0.50 -23.78
CA VAL A 95 5.64 1.22 -23.44
C VAL A 95 5.32 2.66 -23.08
N PRO A 96 5.80 3.19 -21.94
CA PRO A 96 5.61 4.57 -21.55
C PRO A 96 6.20 5.57 -22.56
N LEU A 97 5.39 6.53 -23.00
CA LEU A 97 5.79 7.61 -23.89
C LEU A 97 6.19 8.88 -23.13
N GLY A 98 5.72 9.02 -21.89
CA GLY A 98 6.01 10.14 -21.01
C GLY A 98 7.09 9.84 -19.99
N ARG A 99 7.52 10.91 -19.32
CA ARG A 99 8.34 10.84 -18.11
C ARG A 99 7.80 11.83 -17.09
N VAL A 100 7.95 11.51 -15.83
CA VAL A 100 7.56 12.37 -14.72
C VAL A 100 8.71 12.48 -13.72
N LYS A 101 8.82 13.64 -13.08
CA LYS A 101 9.83 13.94 -12.08
C LYS A 101 9.21 14.78 -10.99
N ILE A 102 9.55 14.52 -9.74
CA ILE A 102 9.15 15.37 -8.62
C ILE A 102 9.93 16.70 -8.64
N ASP A 103 9.26 17.79 -8.32
CA ASP A 103 9.91 19.12 -8.28
C ASP A 103 10.86 19.25 -7.09
N ARG A 104 10.47 18.75 -5.94
CA ARG A 104 11.27 18.73 -4.73
C ARG A 104 11.47 17.30 -4.25
N PRO A 105 12.71 16.79 -4.23
CA PRO A 105 13.01 15.49 -3.67
C PRO A 105 12.52 15.34 -2.23
N LEU A 106 12.14 14.12 -1.86
CA LEU A 106 11.76 13.77 -0.50
C LEU A 106 13.01 13.45 0.35
N ASP A 107 12.88 13.56 1.66
CA ASP A 107 13.92 13.17 2.60
C ASP A 107 13.83 11.68 2.94
N PHE A 108 12.62 11.09 2.93
CA PHE A 108 12.40 9.67 3.19
C PHE A 108 11.23 9.09 2.41
N LEU A 109 11.22 7.76 2.29
CA LEU A 109 10.18 7.00 1.58
C LEU A 109 9.94 5.64 2.22
N ALA A 110 8.69 5.18 2.21
CA ALA A 110 8.32 3.78 2.33
C ALA A 110 7.40 3.41 1.15
N VAL A 111 7.85 2.51 0.29
CA VAL A 111 6.99 1.89 -0.73
C VAL A 111 6.19 0.79 -0.04
N THR A 112 4.88 0.84 -0.16
CA THR A 112 3.93 0.02 0.59
C THR A 112 3.03 -0.78 -0.34
N ASP A 113 3.60 -1.45 -1.33
CA ASP A 113 2.84 -2.36 -2.19
C ASP A 113 2.06 -3.38 -1.37
N HIS A 114 0.84 -3.71 -1.80
CA HIS A 114 -0.03 -4.66 -1.11
C HIS A 114 0.67 -6.01 -0.87
N GLY A 115 0.72 -6.45 0.37
CA GLY A 115 1.27 -7.76 0.76
C GLY A 115 0.44 -8.94 0.25
N GLU A 116 -0.84 -8.72 0.01
CA GLU A 116 -1.77 -9.65 -0.58
C GLU A 116 -1.43 -9.87 -2.06
N PHE A 117 -1.54 -11.10 -2.49
CA PHE A 117 -1.43 -11.53 -3.88
C PHE A 117 -0.06 -11.38 -4.55
N LEU A 118 1.00 -11.01 -3.83
CA LEU A 118 2.37 -11.03 -4.37
C LEU A 118 2.73 -12.42 -4.92
N GLY A 119 2.36 -13.47 -4.20
CA GLY A 119 2.63 -14.86 -4.61
C GLY A 119 1.72 -15.33 -5.74
N GLU A 120 0.45 -14.98 -5.70
CA GLU A 120 -0.52 -15.27 -6.74
C GLU A 120 -0.10 -14.67 -8.09
N ARG A 121 0.31 -13.42 -8.08
CA ARG A 121 0.83 -12.75 -9.26
C ARG A 121 2.14 -13.37 -9.73
N ALA A 122 3.08 -13.63 -8.83
CA ALA A 122 4.34 -14.28 -9.16
C ALA A 122 4.11 -15.65 -9.81
N LEU A 123 3.18 -16.47 -9.29
CA LEU A 123 2.79 -17.75 -9.90
C LEU A 123 2.26 -17.58 -11.32
N CYS A 124 1.44 -16.54 -11.56
CA CYS A 124 0.84 -16.32 -12.87
C CYS A 124 1.82 -15.75 -13.90
N TYR A 125 2.87 -15.04 -13.49
CA TYR A 125 3.84 -14.45 -14.42
C TYR A 125 5.14 -15.23 -14.58
N THR A 126 5.48 -16.12 -13.64
CA THR A 126 6.69 -16.95 -13.73
C THR A 126 6.44 -18.15 -14.63
N LYS A 127 7.04 -18.15 -15.85
CA LYS A 127 6.98 -19.29 -16.77
C LYS A 127 7.54 -20.54 -16.09
N GLY A 128 6.77 -21.64 -16.16
CA GLY A 128 7.13 -22.91 -15.54
C GLY A 128 6.76 -23.01 -14.04
N SER A 129 6.12 -21.99 -13.45
CA SER A 129 5.52 -22.17 -12.13
C SER A 129 4.42 -23.22 -12.14
N PRO A 130 4.10 -23.86 -11.00
CA PRO A 130 3.08 -24.91 -10.94
C PRO A 130 1.70 -24.46 -11.46
N SER A 131 1.36 -23.19 -11.29
CA SER A 131 0.05 -22.65 -11.65
C SER A 131 0.05 -21.79 -12.93
N TYR A 132 1.19 -21.67 -13.64
CA TYR A 132 1.32 -20.80 -14.81
C TYR A 132 0.27 -21.06 -15.89
N THR A 133 -0.07 -22.34 -16.14
CA THR A 133 -1.04 -22.77 -17.15
C THR A 133 -2.45 -22.97 -16.61
N SER A 134 -2.71 -22.65 -15.34
CA SER A 134 -4.04 -22.74 -14.74
C SER A 134 -5.04 -21.85 -15.46
N THR A 135 -6.32 -22.17 -15.40
CA THR A 135 -7.40 -21.36 -15.96
C THR A 135 -7.38 -19.96 -15.37
N PHE A 136 -7.16 -19.86 -14.04
CA PHE A 136 -7.05 -18.57 -13.36
C PHE A 136 -5.92 -17.71 -13.95
N CYS A 137 -4.68 -18.22 -14.02
CA CYS A 137 -3.53 -17.45 -14.50
C CYS A 137 -3.64 -17.07 -15.98
N ASN A 138 -4.21 -17.92 -16.81
CA ASN A 138 -4.49 -17.59 -18.22
C ASN A 138 -5.46 -16.41 -18.33
N ASN A 139 -6.56 -16.44 -17.58
CA ASN A 139 -7.55 -15.36 -17.55
C ASN A 139 -6.95 -14.08 -16.94
N TYR A 140 -6.17 -14.21 -15.86
CA TYR A 140 -5.51 -13.08 -15.21
C TYR A 140 -4.59 -12.33 -16.17
N ARG A 141 -3.71 -13.03 -16.90
CA ARG A 141 -2.83 -12.43 -17.89
C ARG A 141 -3.57 -11.85 -19.11
N ALA A 142 -4.71 -12.44 -19.48
CA ALA A 142 -5.53 -11.93 -20.57
C ALA A 142 -6.28 -10.64 -20.23
N ASN A 143 -6.66 -10.47 -18.96
CA ASN A 143 -7.37 -9.29 -18.46
C ASN A 143 -7.06 -9.05 -16.97
N GLU A 144 -6.03 -8.26 -16.70
CA GLU A 144 -5.60 -7.99 -15.32
C GLU A 144 -6.65 -7.28 -14.48
N ARG A 145 -7.48 -6.40 -15.05
CA ARG A 145 -8.60 -5.76 -14.32
C ARG A 145 -9.62 -6.77 -13.84
N GLN A 146 -9.98 -7.73 -14.67
CA GLN A 146 -10.87 -8.82 -14.27
C GLN A 146 -10.20 -9.71 -13.21
N GLY A 147 -8.92 -10.01 -13.40
CA GLY A 147 -8.12 -10.76 -12.42
C GLY A 147 -8.03 -10.06 -11.06
N MET A 148 -7.81 -8.75 -11.05
CA MET A 148 -7.84 -7.91 -9.84
C MET A 148 -9.18 -8.04 -9.11
N MET A 149 -10.30 -7.98 -9.82
CA MET A 149 -11.63 -8.14 -9.21
C MET A 149 -11.84 -9.53 -8.61
N MET A 150 -11.28 -10.58 -9.22
CA MET A 150 -11.33 -11.94 -8.70
C MET A 150 -10.50 -12.08 -7.42
N LEU A 151 -9.29 -11.51 -7.39
CA LEU A 151 -8.43 -11.48 -6.21
C LEU A 151 -9.06 -10.62 -5.10
N GLY A 152 -9.54 -9.43 -5.43
CA GLY A 152 -10.17 -8.51 -4.48
C GLY A 152 -11.31 -9.13 -3.67
N ARG A 153 -12.08 -10.06 -4.26
CA ARG A 153 -13.13 -10.80 -3.53
C ARG A 153 -12.60 -11.60 -2.35
N VAL A 154 -11.37 -12.09 -2.42
CA VAL A 154 -10.79 -12.88 -1.32
C VAL A 154 -10.68 -12.04 -0.06
N ILE A 155 -10.30 -10.77 -0.19
CA ILE A 155 -10.08 -9.87 0.95
C ILE A 155 -11.36 -9.15 1.42
N THR A 156 -12.49 -9.32 0.73
CA THR A 156 -13.78 -8.73 1.17
C THR A 156 -14.52 -9.57 2.20
N THR A 157 -14.00 -10.74 2.55
CA THR A 157 -14.58 -11.63 3.57
C THR A 157 -13.87 -11.47 4.91
N GLU A 158 -14.57 -11.78 6.01
CA GLU A 158 -13.97 -11.80 7.36
C GLU A 158 -13.15 -13.07 7.63
N THR A 159 -13.32 -14.07 6.79
CA THR A 159 -12.58 -15.35 6.80
C THR A 159 -11.97 -15.60 5.43
N PRO A 160 -10.95 -14.82 5.04
CA PRO A 160 -10.37 -14.94 3.72
C PRO A 160 -9.65 -16.28 3.54
N ALA A 161 -9.71 -16.83 2.33
CA ALA A 161 -8.98 -18.02 1.97
C ALA A 161 -8.36 -17.87 0.58
N ARG A 162 -7.11 -18.32 0.41
CA ARG A 162 -6.43 -18.30 -0.87
C ARG A 162 -7.13 -19.20 -1.89
N ILE A 163 -7.03 -18.86 -3.16
CA ILE A 163 -7.64 -19.60 -4.26
C ILE A 163 -6.93 -20.97 -4.39
N THR A 164 -7.62 -22.05 -4.06
CA THR A 164 -7.05 -23.41 -4.00
C THR A 164 -6.47 -23.86 -5.34
N GLU A 165 -7.13 -23.55 -6.47
CA GLU A 165 -6.62 -23.87 -7.82
C GLU A 165 -5.23 -23.26 -8.06
N LEU A 166 -4.98 -22.09 -7.50
CA LEU A 166 -3.76 -21.33 -7.71
C LEU A 166 -2.70 -21.65 -6.65
N CYS A 167 -3.10 -21.68 -5.39
CA CYS A 167 -2.21 -21.69 -4.24
C CYS A 167 -2.00 -23.06 -3.58
N GLY A 168 -2.72 -24.09 -4.05
CA GLY A 168 -2.80 -25.40 -3.38
C GLY A 168 -3.80 -25.38 -2.22
N ALA A 169 -4.07 -26.56 -1.66
CA ALA A 169 -5.11 -26.75 -0.64
C ALA A 169 -4.86 -25.94 0.65
N ASP A 170 -3.61 -25.78 1.01
CA ASP A 170 -3.15 -25.06 2.21
C ASP A 170 -2.66 -23.63 1.93
N GLY A 171 -2.66 -23.20 0.67
CA GLY A 171 -2.17 -21.88 0.24
C GLY A 171 -0.63 -21.75 0.25
N ALA A 172 0.12 -22.83 0.46
CA ALA A 172 1.57 -22.78 0.60
C ALA A 172 2.28 -22.27 -0.64
N LEU A 173 1.84 -22.66 -1.84
CA LEU A 173 2.46 -22.20 -3.09
C LEU A 173 2.48 -20.68 -3.19
N CYS A 174 1.36 -20.02 -2.89
CA CYS A 174 1.30 -18.55 -2.96
C CYS A 174 2.20 -17.90 -1.91
N ARG A 175 2.21 -18.42 -0.68
CA ARG A 175 3.13 -17.92 0.35
C ARG A 175 4.59 -18.10 -0.03
N ASP A 176 4.97 -19.18 -0.68
CA ASP A 176 6.36 -19.43 -1.09
C ASP A 176 6.76 -18.55 -2.25
N PHE A 177 5.89 -18.38 -3.24
CA PHE A 177 6.15 -17.50 -4.38
C PHE A 177 6.13 -16.01 -4.01
N ALA A 178 5.49 -15.61 -2.92
CA ALA A 178 5.55 -14.23 -2.41
C ALA A 178 6.98 -13.82 -1.98
N ALA A 179 7.84 -14.77 -1.62
CA ALA A 179 9.19 -14.49 -1.16
C ALA A 179 10.09 -13.80 -2.22
N SER A 180 9.85 -14.04 -3.51
CA SER A 180 10.64 -13.40 -4.57
C SER A 180 10.33 -11.91 -4.72
N PRO A 181 9.08 -11.50 -5.03
CA PRO A 181 8.76 -10.08 -5.11
C PRO A 181 9.00 -9.34 -3.79
N TRP A 182 8.84 -10.02 -2.65
CA TRP A 182 9.19 -9.43 -1.36
C TRP A 182 10.69 -9.12 -1.22
N ARG A 183 11.58 -9.97 -1.74
CA ARG A 183 13.03 -9.67 -1.79
C ARG A 183 13.34 -8.49 -2.70
N ASP A 184 12.64 -8.36 -3.82
CA ASP A 184 12.83 -7.23 -4.74
C ASP A 184 12.43 -5.91 -4.07
N ILE A 185 11.32 -5.87 -3.33
CA ILE A 185 10.88 -4.72 -2.51
C ILE A 185 11.96 -4.38 -1.47
N GLN A 186 12.46 -5.36 -0.72
CA GLN A 186 13.53 -5.17 0.25
C GLN A 186 14.79 -4.61 -0.40
N GLN A 187 15.19 -5.16 -1.53
CA GLN A 187 16.39 -4.73 -2.27
C GLN A 187 16.23 -3.29 -2.76
N ALA A 188 15.07 -2.94 -3.31
CA ALA A 188 14.79 -1.58 -3.78
C ALA A 188 14.95 -0.57 -2.65
N ALA A 189 14.34 -0.83 -1.49
CA ALA A 189 14.44 0.05 -0.32
C ALA A 189 15.87 0.13 0.24
N ASN A 190 16.55 -1.02 0.38
CA ASN A 190 17.91 -1.06 0.93
C ASN A 190 18.94 -0.40 0.01
N SER A 191 18.81 -0.58 -1.31
CA SER A 191 19.70 0.04 -2.29
C SER A 191 19.53 1.54 -2.42
N ALA A 192 18.32 2.05 -2.18
CA ALA A 192 18.03 3.47 -2.22
C ALA A 192 18.39 4.21 -0.93
N ASN A 193 18.46 3.48 0.19
CA ASN A 193 18.76 4.06 1.49
C ASN A 193 20.20 4.55 1.55
N THR A 194 20.39 5.86 1.61
CA THR A 194 21.67 6.55 1.73
C THR A 194 21.66 7.35 3.03
N PRO A 195 22.18 6.82 4.15
CA PRO A 195 22.18 7.52 5.44
C PRO A 195 22.69 8.95 5.29
N CYS A 196 22.08 9.88 5.98
CA CYS A 196 22.32 11.32 5.98
C CYS A 196 21.77 12.10 4.75
N GLU A 197 21.37 11.41 3.69
CA GLU A 197 20.83 12.03 2.47
C GLU A 197 19.37 11.63 2.23
N PHE A 198 19.09 10.34 2.21
CA PHE A 198 17.77 9.81 1.90
C PHE A 198 17.53 8.50 2.66
N THR A 199 16.44 8.45 3.42
CA THR A 199 16.04 7.25 4.13
C THR A 199 14.95 6.51 3.37
N SER A 200 15.18 5.24 2.99
CA SER A 200 14.16 4.37 2.44
C SER A 200 13.90 3.21 3.39
N PHE A 201 12.63 3.02 3.77
CA PHE A 201 12.21 1.94 4.65
C PHE A 201 11.70 0.74 3.86
N VAL A 202 11.99 -0.46 4.36
CA VAL A 202 11.31 -1.68 3.87
C VAL A 202 9.90 -1.67 4.44
N ALA A 203 8.90 -1.82 3.58
CA ALA A 203 7.50 -1.75 3.98
C ALA A 203 6.59 -2.55 3.03
N TYR A 204 5.35 -2.76 3.44
CA TYR A 204 4.26 -3.26 2.61
C TYR A 204 2.92 -2.82 3.22
N GLU A 205 1.86 -2.83 2.41
CA GLU A 205 0.52 -2.63 2.92
C GLU A 205 -0.17 -3.96 3.24
N TYR A 206 -0.72 -4.05 4.45
CA TYR A 206 -1.66 -5.08 4.86
C TYR A 206 -3.07 -4.63 4.53
N THR A 207 -3.74 -5.34 3.62
CA THR A 207 -4.96 -4.90 2.96
C THR A 207 -6.11 -5.86 3.21
N GLY A 208 -6.96 -5.54 4.18
CA GLY A 208 -8.24 -6.21 4.39
C GLY A 208 -9.41 -5.29 3.99
N THR A 209 -10.42 -5.83 3.32
CA THR A 209 -11.64 -5.08 2.97
C THR A 209 -12.91 -5.82 3.39
N PRO A 210 -13.00 -6.32 4.65
CA PRO A 210 -14.17 -7.08 5.11
C PRO A 210 -15.45 -6.26 4.93
N GLY A 211 -16.46 -6.86 4.31
CA GLY A 211 -17.71 -6.18 3.98
C GLY A 211 -17.52 -4.99 3.04
N THR A 212 -16.48 -4.99 2.20
CA THR A 212 -16.10 -3.87 1.32
C THR A 212 -15.83 -2.57 2.11
N SER A 213 -15.32 -2.70 3.33
CA SER A 213 -14.94 -1.58 4.21
C SER A 213 -13.43 -1.59 4.45
N ASN A 214 -12.84 -0.42 4.54
CA ASN A 214 -11.38 -0.31 4.69
C ASN A 214 -10.89 -0.87 6.04
N TYR A 215 -9.88 -1.74 5.97
CA TYR A 215 -9.19 -2.30 7.12
C TYR A 215 -7.68 -2.40 6.85
N HIS A 216 -7.14 -1.38 6.23
CA HIS A 216 -5.77 -1.36 5.73
C HIS A 216 -4.79 -0.75 6.72
N ARG A 217 -3.53 -1.21 6.67
CA ARG A 217 -2.40 -0.68 7.44
C ARG A 217 -1.11 -0.79 6.67
N ASN A 218 -0.30 0.25 6.66
CA ASN A 218 1.07 0.15 6.20
C ASN A 218 1.93 -0.47 7.30
N VAL A 219 2.65 -1.53 6.99
CA VAL A 219 3.63 -2.18 7.87
C VAL A 219 5.02 -1.68 7.49
N ILE A 220 5.67 -0.93 8.36
CA ILE A 220 6.97 -0.31 8.12
C ILE A 220 7.99 -0.90 9.08
N PHE A 221 9.09 -1.41 8.53
CA PHE A 221 10.18 -1.98 9.31
C PHE A 221 11.26 -0.94 9.58
N ARG A 222 11.76 -0.94 10.81
CA ARG A 222 12.81 0.00 11.26
C ARG A 222 14.10 -0.09 10.44
N ASN A 223 14.47 -1.30 9.98
CA ASN A 223 15.73 -1.54 9.28
C ASN A 223 15.62 -2.67 8.26
N ALA A 224 16.76 -3.18 7.76
CA ALA A 224 16.81 -4.25 6.78
C ALA A 224 16.55 -5.67 7.35
N LYS A 225 16.44 -5.81 8.67
CA LYS A 225 16.12 -7.09 9.31
C LYS A 225 14.61 -7.24 9.34
N VAL A 226 14.07 -7.96 8.39
CA VAL A 226 12.63 -8.12 8.17
C VAL A 226 12.27 -9.59 8.00
N PRO A 227 11.00 -9.99 8.18
CA PRO A 227 10.55 -11.35 7.89
C PRO A 227 10.82 -11.77 6.45
N SER A 228 11.01 -13.05 6.22
CA SER A 228 11.25 -13.61 4.88
C SER A 228 10.04 -13.51 3.94
N LYS A 229 8.86 -13.25 4.46
CA LYS A 229 7.58 -13.09 3.75
C LYS A 229 6.73 -12.04 4.46
N PRO A 230 5.92 -11.24 3.76
CA PRO A 230 4.94 -10.37 4.41
C PRO A 230 3.81 -11.22 5.04
N ILE A 231 3.25 -10.72 6.12
CA ILE A 231 2.03 -11.29 6.73
C ILE A 231 0.84 -10.54 6.17
N SER A 232 0.03 -11.21 5.37
CA SER A 232 -1.12 -10.62 4.69
C SER A 232 -2.41 -10.71 5.51
N TYR A 233 -3.45 -9.98 5.10
CA TYR A 233 -4.80 -10.12 5.65
C TYR A 233 -5.34 -11.55 5.53
N ILE A 234 -4.96 -12.26 4.47
CA ILE A 234 -5.39 -13.65 4.27
C ILE A 234 -4.76 -14.59 5.32
N ASP A 235 -3.54 -14.28 5.76
CA ASP A 235 -2.82 -15.09 6.76
C ASP A 235 -3.22 -14.72 8.20
N ALA A 236 -3.61 -13.47 8.44
CA ALA A 236 -3.95 -12.93 9.75
C ALA A 236 -5.09 -11.88 9.65
N PRO A 237 -6.37 -12.30 9.57
CA PRO A 237 -7.50 -11.43 9.18
C PRO A 237 -8.01 -10.47 10.26
N ILE A 238 -7.19 -10.10 11.22
CA ILE A 238 -7.46 -9.07 12.23
C ILE A 238 -6.14 -8.48 12.75
N ASP A 239 -6.13 -7.22 13.15
CA ASP A 239 -4.94 -6.50 13.59
C ASP A 239 -4.17 -7.19 14.74
N SER A 240 -4.87 -7.67 15.75
CA SER A 240 -4.24 -8.40 16.85
C SER A 240 -3.55 -9.71 16.40
N LYS A 241 -4.09 -10.38 15.39
CA LYS A 241 -3.45 -11.55 14.77
C LYS A 241 -2.26 -11.14 13.90
N LEU A 242 -2.37 -10.03 13.17
CA LEU A 242 -1.26 -9.46 12.41
C LEU A 242 -0.09 -9.14 13.34
N TRP A 243 -0.33 -8.40 14.43
CA TRP A 243 0.73 -8.05 15.39
C TRP A 243 1.33 -9.30 16.04
N SER A 244 0.51 -10.27 16.46
CA SER A 244 0.99 -11.53 17.02
C SER A 244 1.85 -12.34 16.04
N ALA A 245 1.42 -12.40 14.77
CA ALA A 245 2.18 -13.10 13.73
C ALA A 245 3.51 -12.37 13.41
N LEU A 246 3.48 -11.04 13.31
CA LEU A 246 4.68 -10.24 13.10
C LEU A 246 5.64 -10.35 14.30
N ASP A 247 5.15 -10.28 15.55
CA ASP A 247 5.97 -10.43 16.74
C ASP A 247 6.66 -11.81 16.82
N THR A 248 6.05 -12.84 16.20
CA THR A 248 6.63 -14.18 16.12
C THR A 248 7.82 -14.26 15.14
N VAL A 249 7.75 -13.53 14.02
CA VAL A 249 8.75 -13.63 12.93
C VAL A 249 9.71 -12.44 12.87
N CYS A 250 9.37 -11.33 13.54
CA CYS A 250 10.16 -10.11 13.65
C CYS A 250 10.61 -9.94 15.10
N ASP A 251 11.69 -10.62 15.44
CA ASP A 251 12.24 -10.68 16.80
C ASP A 251 13.06 -9.41 17.12
N ILE A 252 12.59 -8.63 18.07
CA ILE A 252 13.22 -7.38 18.49
C ILE A 252 14.62 -7.62 19.10
N ASP A 253 14.83 -8.74 19.77
CA ASP A 253 16.12 -9.08 20.37
C ASP A 253 17.16 -9.43 19.29
N ARG A 254 16.70 -9.81 18.10
CA ARG A 254 17.53 -9.98 16.89
C ARG A 254 17.61 -8.72 16.04
N GLY A 255 17.01 -7.62 16.51
CA GLY A 255 17.04 -6.30 15.91
C GLY A 255 16.00 -6.08 14.79
N CYS A 256 15.01 -6.95 14.64
CA CYS A 256 13.84 -6.66 13.83
C CYS A 256 12.83 -5.87 14.66
N ASP A 257 12.34 -4.75 14.14
CA ASP A 257 11.25 -3.99 14.75
C ASP A 257 10.38 -3.37 13.66
N TYR A 258 9.11 -3.12 13.99
CA TYR A 258 8.13 -2.60 13.05
C TYR A 258 7.07 -1.75 13.75
N LEU A 259 6.42 -0.92 12.97
CA LEU A 259 5.17 -0.27 13.32
C LEU A 259 4.14 -0.47 12.21
N THR A 260 2.86 -0.29 12.55
CA THR A 260 1.76 -0.28 11.59
C THR A 260 1.08 1.08 11.60
N ILE A 261 0.64 1.55 10.41
CA ILE A 261 -0.02 2.84 10.24
C ILE A 261 -1.38 2.59 9.59
N PRO A 262 -2.48 2.59 10.35
CA PRO A 262 -3.82 2.50 9.78
C PRO A 262 -4.14 3.75 8.98
N HIS A 263 -4.89 3.58 7.90
CA HIS A 263 -5.25 4.67 7.00
C HIS A 263 -6.68 4.54 6.47
N ASN A 264 -7.21 5.61 5.89
CA ASN A 264 -8.59 5.68 5.38
C ASN A 264 -9.65 5.20 6.37
N SER A 265 -9.55 5.60 7.60
CA SER A 265 -10.60 5.29 8.58
C SER A 265 -11.95 5.88 8.17
N ASN A 266 -11.95 6.97 7.38
CA ASN A 266 -13.14 7.55 6.76
C ASN A 266 -13.94 6.56 5.90
N LEU A 267 -13.37 5.44 5.48
CA LEU A 267 -13.97 4.38 4.67
C LEU A 267 -14.12 3.05 5.45
N ALA A 268 -13.89 3.05 6.77
CA ALA A 268 -13.78 1.83 7.56
C ALA A 268 -15.12 1.31 8.13
N ASN A 269 -16.17 2.12 8.19
CA ASN A 269 -17.46 1.75 8.80
C ASN A 269 -17.33 1.15 10.21
N GLY A 270 -16.42 1.71 11.04
CA GLY A 270 -16.14 1.27 12.40
C GLY A 270 -15.15 0.11 12.54
N ARG A 271 -14.58 -0.38 11.47
CA ARG A 271 -13.70 -1.56 11.50
C ARG A 271 -12.25 -1.24 11.82
N MET A 272 -11.78 -0.02 11.56
CA MET A 272 -10.36 0.36 11.74
C MET A 272 -9.91 0.32 13.21
N ALA A 273 -10.81 0.55 14.13
CA ALA A 273 -10.54 0.45 15.56
C ALA A 273 -11.49 -0.58 16.20
N PRO A 274 -11.27 -1.89 15.97
CA PRO A 274 -12.18 -2.95 16.40
C PRO A 274 -12.22 -3.15 17.91
N TYR A 275 -11.65 -2.24 18.64
CA TYR A 275 -11.58 -2.21 20.08
C TYR A 275 -12.91 -2.56 20.77
N MET A 276 -14.02 -2.11 20.22
CA MET A 276 -15.36 -2.42 20.73
C MET A 276 -15.77 -3.90 20.53
N GLN A 277 -15.07 -4.62 19.66
CA GLN A 277 -15.35 -6.05 19.38
C GLN A 277 -14.69 -7.00 20.39
N LEU A 278 -13.84 -6.49 21.30
CA LEU A 278 -13.16 -7.30 22.31
C LEU A 278 -14.07 -7.70 23.51
N GLY A 279 -15.36 -7.37 23.45
CA GLY A 279 -16.28 -7.57 24.55
C GLY A 279 -16.05 -6.61 25.71
N ASP A 280 -16.66 -6.89 26.88
CA ASP A 280 -16.67 -5.97 28.03
C ASP A 280 -15.53 -6.19 29.03
N SER A 281 -14.64 -7.15 28.80
CA SER A 281 -13.52 -7.45 29.70
C SER A 281 -12.52 -6.29 29.71
N SER A 282 -12.36 -5.64 30.88
CA SER A 282 -11.37 -4.57 31.08
C SER A 282 -9.95 -5.03 30.78
N ASP A 283 -9.60 -6.26 31.19
CA ASP A 283 -8.24 -6.80 30.99
C ASP A 283 -7.94 -7.04 29.51
N ALA A 284 -8.90 -7.57 28.74
CA ALA A 284 -8.75 -7.75 27.30
C ALA A 284 -8.58 -6.40 26.58
N LYS A 285 -9.39 -5.42 26.93
CA LYS A 285 -9.32 -4.06 26.40
C LYS A 285 -7.99 -3.39 26.71
N GLN A 286 -7.49 -3.52 27.94
CA GLN A 286 -6.17 -3.01 28.34
C GLN A 286 -5.04 -3.71 27.59
N ALA A 287 -5.10 -5.04 27.46
CA ALA A 287 -4.08 -5.80 26.72
C ALA A 287 -4.01 -5.35 25.24
N TYR A 288 -5.16 -5.22 24.59
CA TYR A 288 -5.25 -4.70 23.22
C TYR A 288 -4.70 -3.26 23.14
N ALA A 289 -5.11 -2.37 24.05
CA ALA A 289 -4.65 -0.98 24.05
C ALA A 289 -3.13 -0.87 24.21
N ARG A 290 -2.52 -1.69 25.07
CA ARG A 290 -1.04 -1.75 25.22
C ARG A 290 -0.36 -2.17 23.91
N THR A 291 -0.86 -3.21 23.27
CA THR A 291 -0.29 -3.70 22.02
C THR A 291 -0.46 -2.65 20.92
N ARG A 292 -1.64 -2.06 20.80
CA ARG A 292 -1.91 -1.02 19.80
C ARG A 292 -1.00 0.18 19.96
N LEU A 293 -0.86 0.74 21.18
CA LEU A 293 0.02 1.87 21.43
C LEU A 293 1.49 1.60 21.06
N LYS A 294 1.92 0.35 21.17
CA LYS A 294 3.27 -0.08 20.77
C LYS A 294 3.40 -0.25 19.25
N ARG A 295 2.39 -0.83 18.60
CA ARG A 295 2.44 -1.28 17.20
C ARG A 295 1.78 -0.33 16.21
N GLU A 296 0.79 0.46 16.67
CA GLU A 296 0.08 1.50 15.90
C GLU A 296 0.17 2.86 16.59
N PRO A 297 1.35 3.44 16.77
CA PRO A 297 1.49 4.73 17.45
C PRO A 297 1.12 5.93 16.58
N ILE A 298 0.91 5.73 15.29
CA ILE A 298 0.68 6.76 14.27
C ILE A 298 -0.53 6.34 13.44
N MET A 299 -1.28 7.33 12.93
CA MET A 299 -2.38 7.14 11.98
C MET A 299 -2.24 8.12 10.81
N GLU A 300 -2.56 7.66 9.62
CA GLU A 300 -2.69 8.52 8.45
C GLU A 300 -4.08 9.16 8.44
N ILE A 301 -4.10 10.50 8.43
CA ILE A 301 -5.33 11.28 8.49
C ILE A 301 -5.86 11.70 7.11
N PHE A 302 -4.99 11.70 6.11
CA PHE A 302 -5.31 12.25 4.80
C PHE A 302 -4.47 11.60 3.69
N GLN A 303 -5.13 11.27 2.59
CA GLN A 303 -4.51 10.77 1.36
C GLN A 303 -5.48 10.98 0.16
N HIS A 304 -5.18 10.46 -1.04
CA HIS A 304 -5.98 10.73 -2.25
C HIS A 304 -7.48 10.33 -2.14
N LYS A 305 -7.85 9.42 -1.22
CA LYS A 305 -9.25 9.05 -0.95
C LYS A 305 -9.89 9.92 0.15
N GLY A 306 -9.39 11.14 0.35
CA GLY A 306 -9.96 12.17 1.21
C GLY A 306 -9.53 12.15 2.67
N GLY A 307 -10.16 13.02 3.45
CA GLY A 307 -9.83 13.27 4.85
C GLY A 307 -10.50 12.31 5.82
N SER A 308 -9.72 11.84 6.80
CA SER A 308 -10.18 11.10 7.98
C SER A 308 -10.14 11.93 9.26
N GLU A 309 -10.03 13.25 9.16
CA GLU A 309 -9.94 14.14 10.32
C GLU A 309 -11.27 14.27 11.03
N CYS A 310 -12.32 14.72 10.32
CA CYS A 310 -13.62 14.99 10.91
C CYS A 310 -14.76 14.82 9.90
N ILE A 311 -15.96 14.68 10.44
CA ILE A 311 -17.22 14.72 9.70
C ILE A 311 -18.26 15.44 10.55
N ASN A 312 -19.07 16.29 9.94
CA ASN A 312 -20.18 16.96 10.61
C ASN A 312 -21.37 15.99 10.80
N GLY A 313 -22.07 16.12 11.92
CA GLY A 313 -23.34 15.42 12.17
C GLY A 313 -23.24 14.09 12.95
N LEU A 314 -22.04 13.72 13.46
CA LEU A 314 -21.94 12.61 14.42
C LEU A 314 -22.52 13.01 15.79
N SER A 315 -23.28 12.10 16.41
CA SER A 315 -23.91 12.33 17.72
C SER A 315 -22.93 12.58 18.86
N THR A 316 -21.69 12.11 18.71
CA THR A 316 -20.62 12.27 19.69
C THR A 316 -19.87 13.60 19.58
N VAL A 317 -20.10 14.36 18.50
CA VAL A 317 -19.45 15.66 18.27
C VAL A 317 -20.46 16.77 18.53
N LEU A 318 -20.27 17.45 19.65
CA LEU A 318 -21.14 18.56 20.08
C LEU A 318 -20.59 19.88 19.52
N GLY A 319 -21.49 20.80 19.14
CA GLY A 319 -21.16 22.13 18.66
C GLY A 319 -21.73 22.43 17.27
N ALA A 320 -21.37 23.62 16.76
CA ALA A 320 -21.74 24.00 15.39
C ALA A 320 -20.95 23.18 14.36
N PRO A 321 -21.51 22.94 13.17
CA PRO A 321 -20.76 22.33 12.08
C PRO A 321 -19.50 23.13 11.75
N ASP A 322 -18.41 22.43 11.49
CA ASP A 322 -17.13 22.97 11.05
C ASP A 322 -17.07 22.84 9.52
N GLU A 323 -17.00 23.97 8.81
CA GLU A 323 -16.94 23.98 7.34
C GLU A 323 -15.70 23.26 6.80
N LEU A 324 -14.60 23.21 7.56
CA LEU A 324 -13.37 22.52 7.15
C LEU A 324 -13.55 21.00 7.09
N CYS A 325 -14.49 20.43 7.84
CA CYS A 325 -14.82 19.00 7.75
C CYS A 325 -15.47 18.61 6.41
N ASN A 326 -15.87 19.56 5.58
CA ASN A 326 -16.41 19.29 4.25
C ASN A 326 -15.34 19.32 3.13
N ILE A 327 -14.11 19.75 3.46
CA ILE A 327 -12.99 19.76 2.51
C ILE A 327 -12.54 18.31 2.32
N GLU A 328 -12.46 17.87 1.04
CA GLU A 328 -12.07 16.51 0.66
C GLU A 328 -12.90 15.40 1.35
N ALA A 329 -14.14 15.71 1.71
CA ALA A 329 -15.05 14.77 2.34
C ALA A 329 -15.62 13.78 1.30
N VAL A 330 -15.31 12.51 1.44
CA VAL A 330 -15.86 11.43 0.59
C VAL A 330 -17.30 11.10 0.97
N ARG A 331 -17.66 11.27 2.24
CA ARG A 331 -19.01 11.03 2.77
C ARG A 331 -19.47 12.23 3.58
N ARG A 332 -20.80 12.49 3.55
CA ARG A 332 -21.45 13.49 4.39
C ARG A 332 -22.68 12.90 5.05
N MET A 333 -22.87 13.15 6.34
CA MET A 333 -24.02 12.66 7.09
C MET A 333 -25.33 13.20 6.52
N GLY A 334 -26.32 12.34 6.37
CA GLY A 334 -27.64 12.69 5.84
C GLY A 334 -27.72 12.80 4.31
N GLU A 335 -26.63 12.70 3.59
CA GLU A 335 -26.63 12.71 2.12
C GLU A 335 -26.85 11.33 1.52
N ASN A 336 -27.52 11.29 0.36
CA ASN A 336 -27.63 10.08 -0.45
C ASN A 336 -26.33 9.82 -1.19
N LYS A 337 -25.80 8.62 -1.05
CA LYS A 337 -24.66 8.13 -1.86
C LYS A 337 -25.13 7.05 -2.81
N THR A 338 -24.98 7.29 -4.10
CA THR A 338 -25.11 6.25 -5.14
C THR A 338 -23.73 5.66 -5.41
N TYR A 339 -23.63 4.35 -5.37
CA TYR A 339 -22.36 3.63 -5.57
C TYR A 339 -22.54 2.42 -6.47
N ALA A 340 -21.47 2.05 -7.15
CA ALA A 340 -21.44 0.91 -8.05
C ALA A 340 -21.27 -0.39 -7.26
N ILE A 341 -22.03 -1.41 -7.61
CA ILE A 341 -21.90 -2.77 -7.08
C ILE A 341 -21.38 -3.69 -8.19
N PRO A 342 -20.09 -3.98 -8.23
CA PRO A 342 -19.56 -4.91 -9.22
C PRO A 342 -20.00 -6.34 -8.88
N SER A 343 -20.48 -7.05 -9.89
CA SER A 343 -20.83 -8.48 -9.80
C SER A 343 -20.29 -9.24 -10.99
N MET A 344 -19.96 -10.52 -10.80
CA MET A 344 -19.55 -11.40 -11.87
C MET A 344 -20.72 -12.30 -12.24
N ILE A 345 -21.25 -12.15 -13.43
CA ILE A 345 -22.34 -12.98 -13.95
C ILE A 345 -21.78 -13.80 -15.11
N LYS A 346 -21.72 -15.13 -14.94
CA LYS A 346 -21.18 -16.08 -15.93
C LYS A 346 -19.76 -15.75 -16.42
N GLY A 347 -18.94 -15.12 -15.56
CA GLY A 347 -17.58 -14.72 -15.91
C GLY A 347 -17.43 -13.30 -16.45
N ASP A 348 -18.53 -12.62 -16.74
CA ASP A 348 -18.53 -11.23 -17.18
C ASP A 348 -18.76 -10.26 -16.03
N LEU A 349 -18.02 -9.14 -16.02
CA LEU A 349 -18.22 -8.07 -15.06
C LEU A 349 -19.53 -7.33 -15.37
N SER A 350 -20.44 -7.34 -14.41
CA SER A 350 -21.69 -6.56 -14.43
C SER A 350 -21.64 -5.52 -13.33
N ILE A 351 -22.10 -4.31 -13.59
CA ILE A 351 -22.14 -3.22 -12.63
C ILE A 351 -23.61 -2.85 -12.37
N GLY A 352 -24.06 -3.12 -11.16
CA GLY A 352 -25.31 -2.59 -10.60
C GLY A 352 -25.04 -1.30 -9.84
N TYR A 353 -26.10 -0.62 -9.42
CA TYR A 353 -26.01 0.57 -8.57
C TYR A 353 -26.96 0.44 -7.40
N ALA A 354 -26.55 0.95 -6.23
CA ALA A 354 -27.40 1.13 -5.08
C ALA A 354 -27.28 2.57 -4.58
N THR A 355 -28.31 3.03 -3.88
CA THR A 355 -28.32 4.34 -3.23
C THR A 355 -28.73 4.14 -1.78
N GLU A 356 -27.97 4.73 -0.86
CA GLU A 356 -28.29 4.73 0.56
C GLU A 356 -27.98 6.09 1.19
N VAL A 357 -28.63 6.39 2.31
CA VAL A 357 -28.35 7.58 3.11
C VAL A 357 -27.21 7.29 4.06
N THR A 358 -26.21 8.16 4.10
CA THR A 358 -25.11 8.07 5.09
C THR A 358 -25.68 8.39 6.49
N THR A 359 -25.65 7.42 7.39
CA THR A 359 -26.12 7.55 8.78
C THR A 359 -25.01 7.13 9.75
N GLU A 360 -25.17 7.47 11.03
CA GLU A 360 -24.29 6.95 12.08
C GLU A 360 -24.57 5.46 12.31
N CYS A 361 -23.51 4.66 12.55
CA CYS A 361 -23.68 3.24 12.88
C CYS A 361 -24.42 3.08 14.22
N ALA A 362 -25.27 2.06 14.31
CA ALA A 362 -25.89 1.72 15.58
C ALA A 362 -24.82 1.38 16.62
N VAL A 363 -25.08 1.71 17.87
CA VAL A 363 -24.13 1.51 18.98
C VAL A 363 -23.67 0.04 19.04
N GLY A 364 -22.39 -0.17 19.06
CA GLY A 364 -21.78 -1.50 19.12
C GLY A 364 -21.78 -2.28 17.80
N THR A 365 -22.11 -1.63 16.67
CA THR A 365 -22.13 -2.28 15.36
C THR A 365 -21.11 -1.64 14.41
N THR A 366 -20.71 -2.40 13.39
CA THR A 366 -19.93 -1.92 12.24
C THR A 366 -20.79 -1.98 10.97
N GLY A 367 -20.40 -1.20 9.96
CA GLY A 367 -21.09 -1.20 8.66
C GLY A 367 -20.30 -1.91 7.56
N ASN A 368 -20.81 -1.75 6.32
CA ASN A 368 -20.23 -2.30 5.10
C ASN A 368 -20.20 -1.20 4.01
N ASN A 369 -19.52 -1.48 2.88
CA ASN A 369 -19.46 -0.66 1.67
C ASN A 369 -18.68 0.66 1.82
N GLY A 370 -17.84 0.81 2.83
CA GLY A 370 -17.04 2.02 3.03
C GLY A 370 -16.12 2.33 1.87
N MET A 371 -15.47 1.32 1.26
CA MET A 371 -14.62 1.50 0.07
C MET A 371 -15.38 2.02 -1.16
N LEU A 372 -16.70 1.87 -1.16
CA LEU A 372 -17.61 2.43 -2.18
C LEU A 372 -18.12 3.83 -1.80
N GLY A 373 -17.62 4.40 -0.70
CA GLY A 373 -18.07 5.67 -0.13
C GLY A 373 -19.45 5.59 0.55
N ALA A 374 -19.91 4.40 0.93
CA ALA A 374 -21.23 4.10 1.42
C ALA A 374 -21.23 3.44 2.81
N GLY A 375 -22.39 3.06 3.31
CA GLY A 375 -22.58 2.47 4.63
C GLY A 375 -22.60 3.47 5.76
N CYS A 376 -22.79 2.98 7.00
CA CYS A 376 -22.84 3.86 8.16
C CYS A 376 -21.45 4.38 8.56
N VAL A 377 -21.42 5.52 9.23
CA VAL A 377 -20.22 6.14 9.80
C VAL A 377 -20.15 5.84 11.29
N HIS A 378 -19.02 5.32 11.74
CA HIS A 378 -18.78 5.09 13.16
C HIS A 378 -17.97 6.26 13.77
N PRO A 379 -18.16 6.60 15.06
CA PRO A 379 -17.37 7.66 15.72
C PRO A 379 -15.84 7.48 15.60
N THR A 380 -15.35 6.24 15.50
CA THR A 380 -13.91 5.96 15.32
C THR A 380 -13.43 6.07 13.87
N ASP A 381 -14.29 6.31 12.91
CA ASP A 381 -13.93 6.50 11.51
C ASP A 381 -13.22 7.86 11.28
N PHE A 382 -13.41 8.80 12.19
CA PHE A 382 -12.83 10.13 12.08
C PHE A 382 -12.02 10.48 13.32
N GLN A 383 -10.81 10.99 13.09
CA GLN A 383 -9.79 11.14 14.13
C GLN A 383 -10.23 12.04 15.29
N ARG A 384 -10.88 13.17 15.02
CA ARG A 384 -11.35 14.06 16.11
C ARG A 384 -12.31 13.32 17.06
N SER A 385 -13.25 12.54 16.54
CA SER A 385 -14.16 11.72 17.35
C SER A 385 -13.45 10.52 17.98
N ALA A 386 -12.52 9.88 17.25
CA ALA A 386 -11.76 8.76 17.78
C ALA A 386 -10.94 9.15 19.00
N LEU A 387 -10.33 10.36 19.01
CA LEU A 387 -9.60 10.88 20.17
C LEU A 387 -10.53 11.05 21.39
N LEU A 388 -11.78 11.51 21.18
CA LEU A 388 -12.77 11.60 22.27
C LEU A 388 -13.15 10.21 22.80
N VAL A 389 -13.32 9.22 21.92
CA VAL A 389 -13.54 7.83 22.32
C VAL A 389 -12.35 7.33 23.15
N GLY A 390 -11.11 7.62 22.73
CA GLY A 390 -9.90 7.26 23.47
C GLY A 390 -9.87 7.83 24.90
N LEU A 391 -10.22 9.10 25.06
CA LEU A 391 -10.31 9.76 26.38
C LEU A 391 -11.41 9.13 27.25
N LYS A 392 -12.53 8.72 26.66
CA LYS A 392 -13.60 8.02 27.38
C LYS A 392 -13.13 6.65 27.86
N GLU A 393 -12.44 5.90 27.00
CA GLU A 393 -11.90 4.59 27.35
C GLU A 393 -10.79 4.69 28.42
N GLU A 394 -9.96 5.72 28.38
CA GLU A 394 -8.95 5.97 29.43
C GLU A 394 -9.58 6.08 30.84
N ARG A 395 -10.74 6.73 30.91
CA ARG A 395 -11.51 6.81 32.18
C ARG A 395 -12.10 5.47 32.60
N ALA A 396 -12.48 4.64 31.64
CA ALA A 396 -13.15 3.36 31.87
C ALA A 396 -12.18 2.24 32.24
N ILE A 397 -11.02 2.18 31.58
CA ILE A 397 -10.05 1.09 31.71
C ILE A 397 -8.66 1.55 32.15
N GLY A 398 -8.44 2.86 32.40
CA GLY A 398 -7.14 3.40 32.81
C GLY A 398 -6.10 3.49 31.69
N MET A 399 -6.51 3.33 30.43
CA MET A 399 -5.62 3.38 29.26
C MET A 399 -6.35 3.93 28.03
N ASN A 400 -5.67 4.82 27.28
CA ASN A 400 -6.19 5.38 26.05
C ASN A 400 -5.70 4.58 24.83
N PRO A 401 -6.58 3.84 24.14
CA PRO A 401 -6.16 3.02 22.97
C PRO A 401 -5.96 3.84 21.69
N VAL A 402 -6.25 5.14 21.68
CA VAL A 402 -6.25 6.01 20.49
C VAL A 402 -5.35 7.23 20.69
N LYS A 403 -4.30 7.11 21.49
CA LYS A 403 -3.29 8.17 21.67
C LYS A 403 -2.28 8.10 20.54
N LEU A 404 -2.63 8.65 19.40
CA LEU A 404 -1.92 8.49 18.13
C LEU A 404 -1.24 9.79 17.70
N GLY A 405 -0.05 9.68 17.09
CA GLY A 405 0.52 10.68 16.21
C GLY A 405 -0.22 10.68 14.86
N ILE A 406 -0.10 11.78 14.10
CA ILE A 406 -0.86 11.99 12.87
C ILE A 406 0.11 12.33 11.75
N ILE A 407 -0.06 11.65 10.61
CA ILE A 407 0.65 11.93 9.35
C ILE A 407 -0.36 12.03 8.21
N ALA A 408 0.11 12.50 7.06
CA ALA A 408 -0.56 12.35 5.77
C ALA A 408 0.36 11.63 4.78
N ALA A 409 -0.18 11.12 3.69
CA ALA A 409 0.54 10.45 2.63
C ALA A 409 -0.20 10.61 1.29
N THR A 410 0.35 10.10 0.20
CA THR A 410 -0.32 10.19 -1.11
C THR A 410 -1.26 9.01 -1.39
N ASP A 411 -0.89 7.81 -1.00
CA ASP A 411 -1.51 6.56 -1.48
C ASP A 411 -1.49 6.49 -3.03
N THR A 412 -0.44 7.04 -3.64
CA THR A 412 -0.32 7.06 -5.09
C THR A 412 -0.24 5.64 -5.66
N HIS A 413 -1.05 5.34 -6.65
CA HIS A 413 -0.99 4.11 -7.44
C HIS A 413 -0.27 4.33 -8.79
N SER A 414 0.63 5.31 -8.83
CA SER A 414 1.36 5.76 -10.02
C SER A 414 2.87 5.76 -9.83
N SER A 415 3.39 5.22 -8.73
CA SER A 415 4.81 5.25 -8.34
C SER A 415 5.39 6.67 -8.26
N THR A 416 4.55 7.66 -7.90
CA THR A 416 4.91 9.08 -7.79
C THR A 416 4.80 9.59 -6.35
N PRO A 417 5.64 9.07 -5.41
CA PRO A 417 5.60 9.51 -4.02
C PRO A 417 5.78 11.02 -3.89
N GLY A 418 4.97 11.63 -3.03
CA GLY A 418 5.08 13.07 -2.75
C GLY A 418 4.59 13.99 -3.86
N ALA A 419 3.90 13.47 -4.88
CA ALA A 419 3.29 14.28 -5.94
C ALA A 419 2.02 15.01 -5.43
N VAL A 420 2.19 15.91 -4.46
CA VAL A 420 1.09 16.61 -3.76
C VAL A 420 0.75 17.98 -4.31
N MET A 421 1.43 18.43 -5.36
CA MET A 421 1.13 19.71 -6.01
C MET A 421 -0.13 19.56 -6.87
N GLU A 422 -1.20 20.31 -6.56
CA GLU A 422 -2.44 20.29 -7.36
C GLU A 422 -2.22 20.77 -8.79
N SER A 423 -1.35 21.77 -8.95
CA SER A 423 -0.94 22.22 -10.28
C SER A 423 -0.14 21.16 -11.01
N GLY A 424 -0.73 20.61 -12.06
CA GLY A 424 -0.13 19.54 -12.86
C GLY A 424 -0.22 18.15 -12.24
N TRP A 425 -1.08 17.96 -11.23
CA TRP A 425 -1.31 16.63 -10.67
C TRP A 425 -1.79 15.62 -11.73
N THR A 426 -1.11 14.50 -11.76
CA THR A 426 -1.31 13.46 -12.79
C THR A 426 -2.40 12.44 -12.44
N GLY A 427 -3.04 12.59 -11.29
CA GLY A 427 -3.98 11.62 -10.72
C GLY A 427 -3.29 10.57 -9.84
N ALA A 428 -4.03 10.01 -8.90
CA ALA A 428 -3.53 8.96 -8.00
C ALA A 428 -3.50 7.59 -8.69
N VAL A 429 -4.37 7.35 -9.66
CA VAL A 429 -4.48 6.10 -10.43
C VAL A 429 -4.33 6.41 -11.91
N SER A 430 -3.23 6.07 -12.51
CA SER A 430 -2.80 6.56 -13.82
C SER A 430 -3.04 5.62 -14.99
N GLY A 431 -4.17 4.90 -15.03
CA GLY A 431 -4.54 4.06 -16.17
C GLY A 431 -5.12 4.83 -17.37
N GLU A 432 -5.60 6.06 -17.16
CA GLU A 432 -6.29 6.85 -18.16
C GLU A 432 -5.30 7.74 -18.93
N SER A 433 -5.30 7.58 -20.25
CA SER A 433 -4.38 8.29 -21.15
C SER A 433 -4.86 9.69 -21.55
N THR A 434 -6.14 10.00 -21.37
CA THR A 434 -6.74 11.27 -21.77
C THR A 434 -7.43 11.98 -20.61
N ALA A 435 -7.53 13.32 -20.68
CA ALA A 435 -8.26 14.11 -19.70
C ALA A 435 -9.74 13.69 -19.60
N ALA A 436 -10.37 13.32 -20.73
CA ALA A 436 -11.77 12.87 -20.74
C ALA A 436 -11.94 11.53 -20.00
N GLU A 437 -10.97 10.64 -20.05
CA GLU A 437 -11.00 9.38 -19.29
C GLU A 437 -10.83 9.64 -17.80
N ARG A 438 -9.95 10.53 -17.41
CA ARG A 438 -9.72 10.91 -15.99
C ARG A 438 -10.93 11.59 -15.34
N LEU A 439 -11.77 12.25 -16.12
CA LEU A 439 -13.02 12.88 -15.65
C LEU A 439 -14.17 11.88 -15.44
N LYS A 440 -14.04 10.64 -15.86
CA LYS A 440 -15.08 9.63 -15.63
C LYS A 440 -15.06 9.18 -14.17
N PRO A 441 -16.23 9.07 -13.51
CA PRO A 441 -16.30 8.51 -12.17
C PRO A 441 -15.70 7.10 -12.12
N GLY A 442 -14.80 6.88 -11.18
CA GLY A 442 -14.24 5.56 -10.91
C GLY A 442 -15.19 4.62 -10.19
N LEU A 443 -14.85 3.34 -10.14
CA LEU A 443 -15.59 2.33 -9.38
C LEU A 443 -15.41 2.51 -7.87
N LEU A 444 -14.23 2.97 -7.47
CA LEU A 444 -13.86 3.31 -6.09
C LEU A 444 -13.69 4.82 -5.98
N THR A 445 -13.42 5.32 -4.77
CA THR A 445 -13.11 6.73 -4.50
C THR A 445 -11.73 7.10 -5.06
N SER A 446 -11.64 7.22 -6.37
CA SER A 446 -10.44 7.52 -7.13
C SER A 446 -10.78 8.39 -8.34
N GLY A 447 -9.81 8.77 -9.14
CA GLY A 447 -10.04 9.64 -10.29
C GLY A 447 -10.35 11.08 -9.88
N ILE A 448 -11.43 11.65 -10.44
CA ILE A 448 -11.79 13.05 -10.19
C ILE A 448 -12.23 13.30 -8.73
N ASP A 449 -12.74 12.27 -8.06
CA ASP A 449 -13.11 12.36 -6.64
C ASP A 449 -11.90 12.28 -5.72
N GLY A 450 -10.72 11.99 -6.27
CA GLY A 450 -9.46 11.95 -5.55
C GLY A 450 -8.80 13.33 -5.44
N ASN A 451 -7.78 13.40 -4.63
CA ASN A 451 -6.94 14.59 -4.43
C ASN A 451 -5.46 14.17 -4.35
N PRO A 452 -4.50 15.11 -4.37
CA PRO A 452 -3.09 14.76 -4.34
C PRO A 452 -2.62 14.09 -3.04
N GLY A 453 -3.43 14.07 -1.98
CA GLY A 453 -3.02 13.60 -0.68
C GLY A 453 -2.10 14.57 0.04
N GLY A 454 -1.20 14.04 0.87
CA GLY A 454 -0.30 14.83 1.70
C GLY A 454 1.05 14.17 1.89
N LEU A 455 1.82 14.71 2.83
CA LEU A 455 3.15 14.23 3.20
C LEU A 455 3.21 13.91 4.69
N ALA A 456 4.08 12.99 5.06
CA ALA A 456 4.50 12.80 6.44
C ALA A 456 5.65 13.77 6.75
N GLY A 457 5.52 14.51 7.86
CA GLY A 457 6.57 15.35 8.40
C GLY A 457 7.05 14.77 9.73
N VAL A 458 8.35 14.58 9.90
CA VAL A 458 8.96 14.08 11.14
C VAL A 458 10.09 14.98 11.60
N TRP A 459 10.26 15.08 12.91
CA TRP A 459 11.43 15.70 13.51
C TRP A 459 12.44 14.64 13.87
N ALA A 460 13.59 14.65 13.19
CA ALA A 460 14.69 13.74 13.48
C ALA A 460 16.00 14.50 13.65
N LYS A 461 16.90 13.97 14.45
CA LYS A 461 18.22 14.58 14.66
C LYS A 461 19.11 14.48 13.42
N GLU A 462 18.86 13.51 12.60
CA GLU A 462 19.58 13.21 11.35
C GLU A 462 18.72 12.34 10.45
N ASN A 463 18.99 12.34 9.13
CA ASN A 463 18.24 11.54 8.17
C ASN A 463 18.79 10.12 8.08
N THR A 464 18.39 9.29 9.03
CA THR A 464 18.74 7.86 9.08
C THR A 464 17.55 7.04 9.58
N ARG A 465 17.56 5.71 9.30
CA ARG A 465 16.54 4.80 9.84
C ARG A 465 16.55 4.72 11.37
N ASP A 466 17.69 4.96 12.00
CA ASP A 466 17.85 4.86 13.46
C ASP A 466 17.36 6.11 14.18
N ALA A 467 17.45 7.28 13.57
CA ALA A 467 17.01 8.56 14.15
C ALA A 467 15.50 8.77 14.08
#